data_5f0079a687a18a4dea6d1b87de408f3f
#
_entry.id   5f0079a687a18a4dea6d1b87de408f3f
#
_cell.length_a   1.000
_cell.length_b   1.000
_cell.length_c   1.000
_cell.angle_alpha   90.00
_cell.angle_beta   90.00
_cell.angle_gamma   90.00
#
_symmetry.space_group_name_H-M   'P 1'
#
loop_
_entity.id
_entity.type
_entity.pdbx_description
1 polymer ?
#
loop_
_entity_poly.entity_id
_entity_poly.type
_entity_poly.pdbx_seq_one_letter_code
_entity_poly.pdbx_strand_id
1 'polypeptide(L)' 'MERKRVNSSKLRSVGYDEKSMILEVEMSNGQVYQYPRVYPEVYRRFMAAPNVTAFFDDKIEEEYTPKPVR' A
#
# COMPACT_ATOMS: atom_id res chain seq x y z
N MET A 1 7.58 10.48 3.15
CA MET A 1 6.20 9.97 3.38
C MET A 1 6.17 9.13 4.63
N GLU A 2 5.28 9.46 5.54
CA GLU A 2 5.14 8.72 6.79
C GLU A 2 4.36 7.44 6.57
N ARG A 3 4.85 6.33 7.13
CA ARG A 3 4.21 5.04 7.00
C ARG A 3 3.73 4.53 8.34
N LYS A 4 2.60 3.82 8.34
CA LYS A 4 2.03 3.18 9.52
C LYS A 4 2.23 1.67 9.40
N ARG A 5 2.55 1.05 10.52
CA ARG A 5 2.67 -0.41 10.54
C ARG A 5 1.31 -1.06 10.39
N VAL A 6 1.30 -2.17 9.67
CA VAL A 6 0.07 -2.94 9.46
C VAL A 6 0.29 -4.37 9.96
N ASN A 7 -0.82 -5.03 10.29
CA ASN A 7 -0.78 -6.40 10.80
C ASN A 7 -0.91 -7.36 9.62
N SER A 8 0.24 -7.71 9.01
CA SER A 8 0.27 -8.57 7.85
C SER A 8 1.60 -9.33 7.82
N SER A 9 1.57 -10.57 7.34
CA SER A 9 2.79 -11.35 7.14
C SER A 9 3.57 -10.90 5.91
N LYS A 10 2.90 -10.25 4.97
CA LYS A 10 3.48 -9.82 3.69
C LYS A 10 3.93 -8.36 3.71
N LEU A 11 3.20 -7.51 4.41
CA LEU A 11 3.42 -6.08 4.45
C LEU A 11 3.89 -5.64 5.82
N ARG A 12 4.89 -4.75 5.85
CA ARG A 12 5.39 -4.19 7.11
C ARG A 12 4.74 -2.86 7.44
N SER A 13 4.68 -1.96 6.49
CA SER A 13 4.12 -0.63 6.71
C SER A 13 3.53 -0.07 5.43
N VAL A 14 2.64 0.91 5.58
CA VAL A 14 1.94 1.53 4.46
C VAL A 14 1.87 3.04 4.70
N GLY A 15 2.18 3.81 3.67
CA GLY A 15 2.03 5.26 3.70
C GLY A 15 1.24 5.74 2.49
N TYR A 16 0.72 6.94 2.58
CA TYR A 16 -0.08 7.49 1.50
C TYR A 16 0.14 9.00 1.40
N ASP A 17 0.34 9.49 0.19
CA ASP A 17 0.42 10.90 -0.10
C ASP A 17 -0.84 11.31 -0.86
N GLU A 18 -1.73 11.98 -0.17
CA GLU A 18 -3.02 12.39 -0.73
C GLU A 18 -2.88 13.38 -1.87
N LYS A 19 -1.89 14.25 -1.83
CA LYS A 19 -1.70 15.26 -2.88
C LYS A 19 -1.31 14.64 -4.20
N SER A 20 -0.42 13.67 -4.18
CA SER A 20 0.04 13.00 -5.39
C SER A 20 -0.71 11.71 -5.65
N MET A 21 -1.55 11.26 -4.73
CA MET A 21 -2.29 10.01 -4.79
C MET A 21 -1.37 8.80 -4.95
N ILE A 22 -0.26 8.82 -4.21
CA ILE A 22 0.71 7.73 -4.24
C ILE A 22 0.59 6.91 -2.95
N LEU A 23 0.39 5.61 -3.12
CA LEU A 23 0.41 4.66 -2.03
C LEU A 23 1.81 4.05 -1.96
N GLU A 24 2.45 4.10 -0.79
CA GLU A 24 3.76 3.51 -0.59
C GLU A 24 3.64 2.34 0.36
N VAL A 25 4.22 1.21 -0.04
CA VAL A 25 4.13 -0.03 0.71
C VAL A 25 5.53 -0.58 0.97
N GLU A 26 5.83 -0.86 2.22
CA GLU A 26 7.05 -1.57 2.58
C GLU A 26 6.70 -3.03 2.81
N MET A 27 7.37 -3.91 2.04
CA MET A 27 7.17 -5.33 2.16
C MET A 27 7.96 -5.89 3.33
N SER A 28 7.58 -7.07 3.81
CA SER A 28 8.27 -7.70 4.94
C SER A 28 9.73 -8.04 4.65
N ASN A 29 10.09 -8.15 3.36
CA ASN A 29 11.48 -8.39 2.96
C ASN A 29 12.31 -7.11 2.84
N GLY A 30 11.74 -5.95 3.19
CA GLY A 30 12.44 -4.67 3.15
C GLY A 30 12.30 -3.89 1.87
N GLN A 31 11.71 -4.47 0.83
CA GLN A 31 11.49 -3.75 -0.43
C GLN A 31 10.36 -2.74 -0.27
N VAL A 32 10.49 -1.61 -0.97
CA VAL A 32 9.50 -0.54 -0.92
C VAL A 32 9.02 -0.24 -2.32
N TYR A 33 7.70 -0.20 -2.49
CA TYR A 33 7.07 0.09 -3.78
C TYR A 33 6.11 1.26 -3.64
N GLN A 34 5.99 2.04 -4.71
CA GLN A 34 5.00 3.12 -4.80
C GLN A 34 4.02 2.80 -5.91
N TYR A 35 2.73 2.98 -5.60
CA TYR A 35 1.65 2.75 -6.54
C TYR A 35 1.00 4.10 -6.84
N PRO A 36 1.20 4.65 -8.06
CA PRO A 36 0.60 5.94 -8.41
C PRO A 36 -0.88 5.81 -8.73
N ARG A 37 -1.58 6.93 -8.66
CA ARG A 37 -3.00 7.04 -9.03
C ARG A 37 -3.93 6.25 -8.14
N VAL A 38 -3.56 6.08 -6.89
CA VAL A 38 -4.42 5.45 -5.89
C VAL A 38 -5.25 6.54 -5.23
N TYR A 39 -6.57 6.49 -5.42
CA TYR A 39 -7.46 7.49 -4.84
C TYR A 39 -7.55 7.34 -3.32
N PRO A 40 -7.81 8.45 -2.60
CA PRO A 40 -7.91 8.39 -1.13
C PRO A 40 -8.91 7.36 -0.63
N GLU A 41 -10.01 7.16 -1.35
CA GLU A 41 -11.01 6.16 -0.97
C GLU A 41 -10.43 4.75 -0.94
N VAL A 42 -9.60 4.42 -1.93
CA VAL A 42 -8.96 3.11 -2.00
C VAL A 42 -8.02 2.92 -0.80
N TYR A 43 -7.25 3.94 -0.47
CA TYR A 43 -6.37 3.90 0.69
C TYR A 43 -7.16 3.68 1.97
N ARG A 44 -8.28 4.39 2.14
CA ARG A 44 -9.11 4.24 3.33
C ARG A 44 -9.67 2.82 3.46
N ARG A 45 -10.13 2.26 2.34
CA ARG A 45 -10.63 0.88 2.32
C ARG A 45 -9.54 -0.12 2.66
N PHE A 46 -8.35 0.12 2.12
CA PHE A 46 -7.20 -0.74 2.39
C PHE A 46 -6.86 -0.75 3.89
N MET A 47 -6.78 0.42 4.49
CA MET A 47 -6.43 0.53 5.91
C MET A 47 -7.53 0.02 6.84
N ALA A 48 -8.77 -0.02 6.36
CA ALA A 48 -9.91 -0.53 7.14
C ALA A 48 -10.19 -2.02 6.87
N ALA A 49 -9.48 -2.64 5.94
CA ALA A 49 -9.76 -4.01 5.56
C ALA A 49 -9.45 -4.98 6.71
N PRO A 50 -10.34 -5.96 6.97
CA PRO A 50 -10.07 -6.97 7.99
C PRO A 50 -8.83 -7.81 7.68
N ASN A 51 -8.55 -7.99 6.39
CA ASN A 51 -7.36 -8.72 5.94
C ASN A 51 -6.63 -7.85 4.92
N VAL A 52 -5.64 -7.10 5.41
CA VAL A 52 -4.90 -6.16 4.54
C VAL A 52 -4.10 -6.88 3.47
N THR A 53 -3.63 -8.08 3.75
CA THR A 53 -2.87 -8.87 2.76
C THR A 53 -3.75 -9.22 1.57
N ALA A 54 -4.96 -9.71 1.84
CA ALA A 54 -5.89 -10.07 0.78
C ALA A 54 -6.31 -8.84 -0.02
N PHE A 55 -6.58 -7.73 0.66
CA PHE A 55 -6.93 -6.49 -0.02
C PHE A 55 -5.79 -6.04 -0.93
N PHE A 56 -4.56 -6.08 -0.43
CA PHE A 56 -3.40 -5.70 -1.22
C PHE A 56 -3.28 -6.56 -2.47
N ASP A 57 -3.39 -7.87 -2.33
CA ASP A 57 -3.24 -8.79 -3.46
C ASP A 57 -4.34 -8.60 -4.50
N ASP A 58 -5.57 -8.39 -4.07
CA ASP A 58 -6.73 -8.37 -4.97
C ASP A 58 -7.03 -6.99 -5.53
N LYS A 59 -6.78 -5.93 -4.77
CA LYS A 59 -7.22 -4.58 -5.12
C LYS A 59 -6.09 -3.62 -5.42
N ILE A 60 -4.90 -3.90 -4.96
CA ILE A 60 -3.75 -3.02 -5.18
C ILE A 60 -2.82 -3.62 -6.24
N GLU A 61 -2.31 -4.81 -5.96
CA GLU A 61 -1.30 -5.42 -6.82
C GLU A 61 -1.82 -5.74 -8.22
N GLU A 62 -3.08 -6.15 -8.34
CA GLU A 62 -3.66 -6.47 -9.64
C GLU A 62 -4.08 -5.25 -10.45
N GLU A 63 -4.46 -4.16 -9.78
CA GLU A 63 -5.04 -3.01 -10.46
C GLU A 63 -4.06 -1.86 -10.69
N TYR A 64 -2.92 -1.85 -10.01
CA TYR A 64 -1.96 -0.77 -10.11
C TYR A 64 -0.58 -1.31 -10.44
N THR A 65 0.22 -0.51 -11.14
CA THR A 65 1.59 -0.87 -11.50
C THR A 65 2.56 -0.29 -10.49
N PRO A 66 3.30 -1.13 -9.75
CA PRO A 66 4.23 -0.61 -8.75
C PRO A 66 5.50 -0.05 -9.37
N LYS A 67 6.07 0.93 -8.69
CA LYS A 67 7.40 1.45 -9.00
C LYS A 67 8.30 1.12 -7.82
N PRO A 68 9.38 0.37 -8.03
CA PRO A 68 10.31 0.08 -6.94
C PRO A 68 11.00 1.36 -6.49
N VAL A 69 11.07 1.56 -5.19
CA VAL A 69 11.73 2.73 -4.60
C VAL A 69 13.00 2.29 -3.91
N ARG A 70 13.01 1.01 -3.46
CA ARG A 70 14.14 0.55 -2.67
C ARG A 70 14.34 -0.95 -2.76
#